data_ab8f69b42fe8f5a51ca84c7308df4fa2
#
_entry.id   ab8f69b42fe8f5a51ca84c7308df4fa2
#
_cell.length_a   1.000
_cell.length_b   1.000
_cell.length_c   1.000
_cell.angle_alpha   90.00
_cell.angle_beta   90.00
_cell.angle_gamma   90.00
#
_symmetry.space_group_name_H-M   'P 1'
#
loop_
_entity.id
_entity.type
_entity.pdbx_description
1 polymer ?
#
loop_
_entity_poly.entity_id
_entity_poly.type
_entity_poly.pdbx_seq_one_letter_code
_entity_poly.pdbx_strand_id
1 'polypeptide(L)'
;MNKILTDVFMLDNIQVLSEGKNGSTMKIRGVFQRADEANANKRIYSKQILENSIKSLKPMLENRMLVGELDHPEANNVRLSNASHLITGLKMVGKDMIGEAEILNTPAGKIAQTLINDKVKIGISSRGTGTISEDKDGVKHVNEDFR
;
A
#
# COMPACT_ATOMS: atom_id res chain seq x y z
N MET A 1 -18.87 -9.96 -11.26
CA MET A 1 -17.80 -9.34 -12.07
C MET A 1 -16.79 -8.66 -11.17
N ASN A 2 -15.54 -9.00 -11.31
CA ASN A 2 -14.49 -8.41 -10.48
C ASN A 2 -14.25 -6.96 -10.88
N LYS A 3 -14.15 -6.10 -9.88
CA LYS A 3 -13.83 -4.69 -10.08
C LYS A 3 -12.43 -4.40 -9.56
N ILE A 4 -11.78 -3.40 -10.14
CA ILE A 4 -10.56 -2.87 -9.57
C ILE A 4 -10.93 -1.98 -8.39
N LEU A 5 -10.39 -2.32 -7.22
CA LEU A 5 -10.62 -1.56 -5.99
C LEU A 5 -9.36 -0.77 -5.67
N THR A 6 -9.48 0.54 -5.71
CA THR A 6 -8.38 1.44 -5.39
C THR A 6 -8.73 2.25 -4.15
N ASP A 7 -7.93 2.13 -3.12
CA ASP A 7 -8.13 2.84 -1.87
C ASP A 7 -6.85 3.54 -1.45
N VAL A 8 -6.99 4.78 -0.96
CA VAL A 8 -5.85 5.59 -0.52
C VAL A 8 -5.90 5.72 1.00
N PHE A 9 -4.78 5.49 1.63
CA PHE A 9 -4.59 5.72 3.05
C PHE A 9 -3.47 6.75 3.25
N MET A 10 -3.78 7.85 3.96
CA MET A 10 -2.77 8.89 4.20
C MET A 10 -1.78 8.42 5.26
N LEU A 11 -0.50 8.58 4.97
CA LEU A 11 0.57 8.20 5.87
C LEU A 11 0.88 9.35 6.83
N ASP A 12 0.08 9.46 7.91
CA ASP A 12 0.22 10.56 8.85
C ASP A 12 1.45 10.43 9.75
N ASN A 13 1.87 9.22 10.04
CA ASN A 13 2.95 8.94 10.98
C ASN A 13 4.02 8.05 10.34
N ILE A 14 4.62 8.55 9.26
CA ILE A 14 5.71 7.83 8.61
C ILE A 14 6.94 7.86 9.49
N GLN A 15 7.50 6.68 9.77
CA GLN A 15 8.82 6.55 10.40
C GLN A 15 9.86 6.34 9.31
N VAL A 16 10.87 7.21 9.28
CA VAL A 16 12.02 7.03 8.39
C VAL A 16 13.03 6.17 9.12
N LEU A 17 13.19 4.93 8.69
CA LEU A 17 14.09 3.96 9.32
C LEU A 17 15.55 4.13 8.85
N SER A 18 15.71 4.63 7.63
CA SER A 18 17.01 4.86 7.01
C SER A 18 16.87 5.97 5.98
N GLU A 19 17.78 6.93 5.97
CA GLU A 19 17.71 8.10 5.09
C GLU A 19 18.34 7.89 3.72
N GLY A 20 18.85 6.70 3.43
CA GLY A 20 19.39 6.41 2.11
C GLY A 20 20.77 7.01 1.85
N LYS A 21 21.61 7.16 2.88
CA LYS A 21 22.98 7.67 2.74
C LYS A 21 23.93 6.57 2.29
N ASN A 22 25.02 6.95 1.65
CA ASN A 22 26.10 6.05 1.22
C ASN A 22 25.62 4.92 0.29
N GLY A 23 24.71 5.25 -0.65
CA GLY A 23 24.23 4.29 -1.64
C GLY A 23 23.12 3.37 -1.15
N SER A 24 22.73 3.46 0.11
CA SER A 24 21.58 2.71 0.62
C SER A 24 20.28 3.40 0.23
N THR A 25 19.20 2.63 0.20
CA THR A 25 17.87 3.19 -0.05
C THR A 25 17.27 3.77 1.24
N MET A 26 16.41 4.78 1.07
CA MET A 26 15.59 5.27 2.18
C MET A 26 14.58 4.19 2.55
N LYS A 27 14.42 3.91 3.84
CA LYS A 27 13.44 2.94 4.34
C LYS A 27 12.43 3.65 5.20
N ILE A 28 11.15 3.33 4.99
CA ILE A 28 10.05 3.90 5.74
C ILE A 28 9.17 2.80 6.32
N ARG A 29 8.41 3.15 7.35
CA ARG A 29 7.39 2.32 7.97
C ARG A 29 6.17 3.18 8.27
N GLY A 30 5.00 2.61 8.11
CA GLY A 30 3.76 3.30 8.45
C GLY A 30 2.57 2.37 8.42
N VAL A 31 1.40 2.91 8.72
CA VAL A 31 0.14 2.18 8.60
C VAL A 31 -0.33 2.30 7.16
N PHE A 32 -0.40 1.20 6.46
CA PHE A 32 -0.78 1.18 5.04
C PHE A 32 -2.27 0.96 4.83
N GLN A 33 -2.92 0.26 5.74
CA GLN A 33 -4.38 0.05 5.71
C GLN A 33 -4.89 -0.24 7.12
N ARG A 34 -6.21 -0.07 7.32
CA ARG A 34 -6.88 -0.47 8.56
C ARG A 34 -8.00 -1.45 8.28
N ALA A 35 -8.04 -2.50 9.08
CA ALA A 35 -9.07 -3.51 9.01
C ALA A 35 -10.34 -3.05 9.73
N ASP A 36 -11.46 -3.59 9.31
CA ASP A 36 -12.76 -3.49 9.99
C ASP A 36 -13.29 -2.07 10.18
N GLU A 37 -12.71 -1.10 9.49
CA GLU A 37 -13.17 0.29 9.48
C GLU A 37 -13.45 0.74 8.04
N ALA A 38 -14.50 1.52 7.85
CA ALA A 38 -14.81 2.09 6.55
C ALA A 38 -13.76 3.13 6.16
N ASN A 39 -13.21 3.01 4.98
CA ASN A 39 -12.25 3.97 4.44
C ASN A 39 -12.96 5.16 3.77
N ALA A 40 -12.20 6.05 3.12
CA ALA A 40 -12.76 7.23 2.45
C ALA A 40 -13.77 6.87 1.34
N ASN A 41 -13.68 5.68 0.78
CA ASN A 41 -14.60 5.18 -0.24
C ASN A 41 -15.75 4.37 0.36
N LYS A 42 -15.93 4.41 1.68
CA LYS A 42 -16.93 3.65 2.43
C LYS A 42 -16.79 2.13 2.22
N ARG A 43 -15.57 1.65 2.04
CA ARG A 43 -15.27 0.22 1.93
C ARG A 43 -14.64 -0.29 3.21
N ILE A 44 -15.04 -1.48 3.61
CA ILE A 44 -14.46 -2.17 4.76
C ILE A 44 -13.72 -3.42 4.26
N TYR A 45 -12.47 -3.51 4.65
CA TYR A 45 -11.65 -4.71 4.47
C TYR A 45 -11.58 -5.41 5.83
N SER A 46 -12.05 -6.65 5.92
CA SER A 46 -11.94 -7.38 7.17
C SER A 46 -10.49 -7.74 7.47
N LYS A 47 -10.19 -7.94 8.74
CA LYS A 47 -8.85 -8.36 9.15
C LYS A 47 -8.44 -9.66 8.44
N GLN A 48 -9.37 -10.61 8.30
CA GLN A 48 -9.11 -11.87 7.61
C GLN A 48 -8.73 -11.66 6.15
N ILE A 49 -9.41 -10.74 5.45
CA ILE A 49 -9.10 -10.44 4.06
C ILE A 49 -7.70 -9.83 3.93
N LEU A 50 -7.34 -8.91 4.82
CA LEU A 50 -6.01 -8.30 4.81
C LEU A 50 -4.93 -9.33 5.15
N GLU A 51 -5.18 -10.20 6.12
CA GLU A 51 -4.25 -11.29 6.45
C GLU A 51 -4.05 -12.25 5.27
N ASN A 52 -5.12 -12.59 4.58
CA ASN A 52 -5.06 -13.44 3.39
C ASN A 52 -4.24 -12.77 2.28
N SER A 53 -4.42 -11.47 2.10
CA SER A 53 -3.64 -10.70 1.13
C SER A 53 -2.16 -10.71 1.44
N ILE A 54 -1.80 -10.53 2.71
CA ILE A 54 -0.40 -10.61 3.14
C ILE A 54 0.18 -11.98 2.84
N LYS A 55 -0.55 -13.04 3.14
CA LYS A 55 -0.10 -14.41 2.84
C LYS A 55 0.13 -14.62 1.36
N SER A 56 -0.78 -14.13 0.52
CA SER A 56 -0.67 -14.30 -0.93
C SER A 56 0.49 -13.50 -1.52
N LEU A 57 0.86 -12.38 -0.89
CA LEU A 57 1.97 -11.54 -1.33
C LEU A 57 3.33 -11.98 -0.78
N LYS A 58 3.35 -12.91 0.16
CA LYS A 58 4.60 -13.33 0.81
C LYS A 58 5.71 -13.74 -0.16
N PRO A 59 5.45 -14.56 -1.19
CA PRO A 59 6.51 -14.88 -2.16
C PRO A 59 7.07 -13.66 -2.87
N MET A 60 6.22 -12.69 -3.22
CA MET A 60 6.68 -11.44 -3.86
C MET A 60 7.51 -10.60 -2.90
N LEU A 61 7.13 -10.54 -1.63
CA LEU A 61 7.89 -9.81 -0.61
C LEU A 61 9.29 -10.43 -0.43
N GLU A 62 9.35 -11.75 -0.31
CA GLU A 62 10.61 -12.47 -0.10
C GLU A 62 11.55 -12.35 -1.30
N ASN A 63 11.01 -12.26 -2.51
CA ASN A 63 11.79 -12.18 -3.74
C ASN A 63 11.98 -10.75 -4.25
N ARG A 64 11.64 -9.75 -3.44
CA ARG A 64 11.78 -8.33 -3.77
C ARG A 64 11.09 -7.96 -5.08
N MET A 65 9.86 -8.44 -5.26
CA MET A 65 9.11 -8.26 -6.50
C MET A 65 7.90 -7.33 -6.36
N LEU A 66 7.56 -6.91 -5.14
CA LEU A 66 6.39 -6.08 -4.89
C LEU A 66 6.75 -4.60 -5.01
N VAL A 67 6.75 -4.12 -6.25
CA VAL A 67 7.15 -2.76 -6.60
C VAL A 67 5.91 -1.87 -6.70
N GLY A 68 6.03 -0.65 -6.19
CA GLY A 68 4.99 0.36 -6.30
C GLY A 68 5.42 1.51 -7.21
N GLU A 69 4.44 2.22 -7.70
CA GLU A 69 4.63 3.36 -8.60
C GLU A 69 4.34 4.68 -7.89
N LEU A 70 4.96 5.74 -8.39
CA LEU A 70 4.57 7.09 -8.05
C LEU A 70 3.25 7.39 -8.76
N ASP A 71 2.32 8.03 -8.07
CA ASP A 71 0.97 8.33 -8.54
C ASP A 71 0.10 7.07 -8.75
N HIS A 72 -1.07 7.28 -9.36
CA HIS A 72 -2.08 6.25 -9.58
C HIS A 72 -2.37 6.05 -11.06
N PRO A 73 -1.56 5.27 -11.78
CA PRO A 73 -1.97 4.91 -13.13
C PRO A 73 -3.20 4.00 -13.06
N GLU A 74 -4.09 4.16 -14.02
CA GLU A 74 -5.30 3.35 -14.11
C GLU A 74 -5.02 1.89 -14.49
N ALA A 75 -3.81 1.61 -14.96
CA ALA A 75 -3.44 0.26 -15.40
C ALA A 75 -3.26 -0.71 -14.22
N ASN A 76 -3.59 -1.97 -14.44
CA ASN A 76 -3.42 -3.03 -13.45
C ASN A 76 -1.96 -3.45 -13.27
N ASN A 77 -1.11 -3.10 -14.22
CA ASN A 77 0.29 -3.52 -14.22
C ASN A 77 1.19 -2.38 -13.77
N VAL A 78 2.21 -2.72 -12.99
CA VAL A 78 3.22 -1.77 -12.56
C VAL A 78 4.14 -1.45 -13.73
N ARG A 79 4.35 -0.16 -13.97
CA ARG A 79 5.33 0.30 -14.97
C ARG A 79 6.67 0.51 -14.29
N LEU A 80 7.66 -0.26 -14.69
CA LEU A 80 8.99 -0.15 -14.08
C LEU A 80 9.62 1.23 -14.27
N SER A 81 9.29 1.92 -15.37
CA SER A 81 9.76 3.29 -15.60
C SER A 81 9.26 4.29 -14.57
N ASN A 82 8.18 3.96 -13.87
CA ASN A 82 7.60 4.81 -12.84
C ASN A 82 7.77 4.22 -11.43
N ALA A 83 8.58 3.19 -11.28
CA ALA A 83 8.80 2.55 -10.00
C ALA A 83 9.43 3.51 -9.00
N SER A 84 8.81 3.67 -7.84
CA SER A 84 9.27 4.60 -6.80
C SER A 84 9.64 3.90 -5.52
N HIS A 85 9.06 2.73 -5.23
CA HIS A 85 9.29 2.06 -3.97
C HIS A 85 9.13 0.55 -4.09
N LEU A 86 9.71 -0.15 -3.16
CA LEU A 86 9.61 -1.60 -3.03
C LEU A 86 9.04 -1.91 -1.66
N ILE A 87 7.94 -2.64 -1.62
CA ILE A 87 7.36 -3.08 -0.35
C ILE A 87 8.22 -4.24 0.17
N THR A 88 8.70 -4.09 1.38
CA THR A 88 9.60 -5.08 1.99
C THR A 88 8.99 -5.83 3.15
N GLY A 89 7.92 -5.33 3.73
CA GLY A 89 7.25 -6.01 4.82
C GLY A 89 5.81 -5.56 4.98
N LEU A 90 4.96 -6.49 5.37
CA LEU A 90 3.55 -6.24 5.70
C LEU A 90 3.18 -7.14 6.88
N LYS A 91 2.56 -6.57 7.90
CA LYS A 91 2.05 -7.35 9.03
C LYS A 91 0.84 -6.68 9.65
N MET A 92 -0.01 -7.47 10.26
CA MET A 92 -1.13 -6.94 11.04
C MET A 92 -0.72 -6.74 12.49
N VAL A 93 -0.98 -5.56 13.01
CA VAL A 93 -0.85 -5.26 14.44
C VAL A 93 -2.21 -4.72 14.88
N GLY A 94 -2.99 -5.55 15.56
CA GLY A 94 -4.39 -5.23 15.84
C GLY A 94 -5.17 -5.06 14.52
N LYS A 95 -5.75 -3.91 14.31
CA LYS A 95 -6.47 -3.57 13.08
C LYS A 95 -5.60 -2.87 12.04
N ASP A 96 -4.37 -2.51 12.39
CA ASP A 96 -3.49 -1.80 11.49
C ASP A 96 -2.64 -2.77 10.66
N MET A 97 -2.62 -2.56 9.36
CA MET A 97 -1.64 -3.20 8.49
C MET A 97 -0.41 -2.31 8.45
N ILE A 98 0.63 -2.73 9.16
CA ILE A 98 1.89 -2.01 9.18
C ILE A 98 2.73 -2.45 7.98
N GLY A 99 3.16 -1.50 7.19
CA GLY A 99 4.01 -1.76 6.04
C GLY A 99 5.37 -1.12 6.15
N GLU A 100 6.35 -1.76 5.54
CA GLU A 100 7.69 -1.23 5.36
C GLU A 100 8.01 -1.19 3.87
N ALA A 101 8.71 -0.15 3.46
CA ALA A 101 9.10 0.02 2.07
C ALA A 101 10.48 0.64 1.96
N GLU A 102 11.19 0.24 0.91
CA GLU A 102 12.38 0.95 0.46
C GLU A 102 11.97 1.95 -0.61
N ILE A 103 12.35 3.21 -0.44
CA ILE A 103 12.18 4.21 -1.49
C ILE A 103 13.38 4.09 -2.41
N LEU A 104 13.11 3.71 -3.66
CA LEU A 104 14.17 3.36 -4.61
C LEU A 104 14.94 4.60 -5.09
N ASN A 105 16.13 4.36 -5.61
CA ASN A 105 16.97 5.43 -6.19
C ASN A 105 16.65 5.67 -7.68
N THR A 106 15.42 5.37 -8.10
CA THR A 106 14.90 5.68 -9.42
C THR A 106 14.50 7.16 -9.49
N PRO A 107 14.30 7.72 -10.69
CA PRO A 107 13.79 9.10 -10.79
C PRO A 107 12.48 9.32 -10.01
N ALA A 108 11.52 8.40 -10.12
CA ALA A 108 10.27 8.48 -9.37
C ALA A 108 10.50 8.33 -7.87
N GLY A 109 11.41 7.44 -7.46
CA GLY A 109 11.76 7.26 -6.05
C GLY A 109 12.42 8.49 -5.45
N LYS A 110 13.25 9.19 -6.22
CA LYS A 110 13.87 10.43 -5.76
C LYS A 110 12.85 11.53 -5.51
N ILE A 111 11.81 11.61 -6.32
CA ILE A 111 10.69 12.52 -6.09
C ILE A 111 10.03 12.18 -4.76
N ALA A 112 9.74 10.91 -4.51
CA ALA A 112 9.15 10.47 -3.26
C ALA A 112 10.05 10.78 -2.05
N GLN A 113 11.37 10.56 -2.17
CA GLN A 113 12.33 10.89 -1.12
C GLN A 113 12.29 12.39 -0.78
N THR A 114 12.27 13.23 -1.78
CA THR A 114 12.21 14.68 -1.60
C THR A 114 10.94 15.09 -0.86
N LEU A 115 9.80 14.54 -1.27
CA LEU A 115 8.52 14.85 -0.64
C LEU A 115 8.50 14.40 0.82
N ILE A 116 9.02 13.22 1.12
CA ILE A 116 9.10 12.71 2.48
C ILE A 116 10.03 13.57 3.33
N ASN A 117 11.20 13.93 2.82
CA ASN A 117 12.16 14.77 3.53
C ASN A 117 11.61 16.16 3.81
N ASP A 118 10.83 16.71 2.88
CA ASP A 118 10.21 18.02 3.03
C ASP A 118 8.91 17.97 3.83
N LYS A 119 8.59 16.81 4.39
CA LYS A 119 7.41 16.57 5.23
C LYS A 119 6.09 16.86 4.52
N VAL A 120 6.05 16.65 3.23
CA VAL A 120 4.81 16.69 2.46
C VAL A 120 4.01 15.43 2.81
N LYS A 121 2.72 15.61 3.12
CA LYS A 121 1.85 14.46 3.39
C LYS A 121 1.57 13.71 2.11
N ILE A 122 1.92 12.43 2.13
CA ILE A 122 1.67 11.53 1.02
C ILE A 122 0.76 10.40 1.48
N GLY A 123 0.08 9.77 0.54
CA GLY A 123 -0.73 8.59 0.80
C GLY A 123 -0.13 7.37 0.14
N ILE A 124 -0.47 6.22 0.68
CA ILE A 124 -0.24 4.97 0.00
C ILE A 124 -1.57 4.44 -0.49
N SER A 125 -1.54 3.78 -1.63
CA SER A 125 -2.75 3.27 -2.23
C SER A 125 -2.62 1.80 -2.50
N SER A 126 -3.71 1.10 -2.26
CA SER A 126 -3.81 -0.30 -2.65
C SER A 126 -4.66 -0.40 -3.92
N ARG A 127 -4.28 -1.32 -4.78
CA ARG A 127 -5.10 -1.75 -5.92
C ARG A 127 -5.24 -3.26 -5.86
N GLY A 128 -6.45 -3.69 -6.01
CA GLY A 128 -6.77 -5.10 -6.05
C GLY A 128 -8.02 -5.34 -6.85
N THR A 129 -8.34 -6.59 -7.08
CA THR A 129 -9.59 -6.97 -7.74
C THR A 129 -10.45 -7.75 -6.77
N GLY A 130 -11.74 -7.58 -6.87
CA GLY A 130 -12.66 -8.27 -5.99
C GLY A 130 -14.09 -7.83 -6.20
N THR A 131 -14.99 -8.42 -5.43
CA THR A 131 -16.40 -8.03 -5.40
C THR A 131 -16.72 -7.36 -4.07
N ILE A 132 -17.82 -6.65 -4.05
CA ILE A 132 -18.26 -5.85 -2.91
C ILE A 132 -19.71 -6.20 -2.59
N SER A 133 -20.02 -6.30 -1.30
CA SER A 133 -21.40 -6.38 -0.80
C SER A 133 -21.72 -5.09 -0.07
N GLU A 134 -22.86 -4.49 -0.39
CA GLU A 134 -23.30 -3.23 0.22
C GLU A 134 -24.36 -3.50 1.27
N ASP A 135 -24.22 -2.89 2.45
CA ASP A 135 -25.19 -3.03 3.53
C ASP A 135 -26.25 -1.93 3.48
N LYS A 136 -27.16 -1.92 4.46
CA LYS A 136 -28.28 -0.99 4.52
C LYS A 136 -27.87 0.48 4.63
N ASP A 137 -26.71 0.74 5.18
CA ASP A 137 -26.18 2.09 5.41
C ASP A 137 -25.30 2.59 4.27
N GLY A 138 -25.23 1.82 3.18
CA GLY A 138 -24.38 2.16 2.04
C GLY A 138 -22.92 1.82 2.24
N VAL A 139 -22.58 1.14 3.32
CA VAL A 139 -21.21 0.70 3.56
C VAL A 139 -20.91 -0.55 2.74
N LYS A 140 -19.78 -0.53 2.06
CA LYS A 140 -19.38 -1.59 1.16
C LYS A 140 -18.37 -2.51 1.84
N HIS A 141 -18.66 -3.80 1.85
CA HIS A 141 -17.79 -4.83 2.42
C HIS A 141 -17.07 -5.54 1.29
N VAL A 142 -15.74 -5.55 1.36
CA VAL A 142 -14.92 -6.27 0.37
C VAL A 142 -15.01 -7.76 0.67
N ASN A 143 -15.30 -8.55 -0.35
CA ASN A 143 -15.52 -9.98 -0.21
C ASN A 143 -14.21 -10.78 -0.25
N GLU A 144 -14.31 -12.07 0.06
CA GLU A 144 -13.16 -12.97 0.18
C GLU A 144 -12.42 -13.21 -1.14
N ASP A 145 -13.02 -12.88 -2.27
CA ASP A 145 -12.38 -12.98 -3.58
C ASP A 145 -11.35 -11.87 -3.86
N PHE A 146 -11.13 -10.99 -2.90
CA PHE A 146 -10.16 -9.92 -3.05
C PHE A 146 -8.72 -10.46 -3.26
N ARG A 147 -8.06 -9.93 -4.29
CA ARG A 147 -6.67 -10.28 -4.65
C ARG A 147 -5.85 -9.02 -4.88
#